data_067d812c116a72249fa1d669a9876815
#
_entry.id   067d812c116a72249fa1d669a9876815
#
_cell.length_a   1.000
_cell.length_b   1.000
_cell.length_c   1.000
_cell.angle_alpha   90.00
_cell.angle_beta   90.00
_cell.angle_gamma   90.00
#
_symmetry.space_group_name_H-M   'P 1'
#
loop_
_entity.id
_entity.type
_entity.pdbx_description
1 polymer ?
#
loop_
_entity_poly.entity_id
_entity_poly.type
_entity_poly.pdbx_seq_one_letter_code
_entity_poly.pdbx_strand_id
1 'polypeptide(L)'
;MKIVIASDAKQPNATYRGALLAAGALPEEVVVVTPGDPDPGAFDGLLLAGGADVAPTLYGEAPGTPTLELHPERDALDFALFSAAEKLGAPVFGICRGLQALNVALGGTLWQDLPSQRARGVSHETDVNPHARKDHPAHVVRARPAPSLSRFAAAVVALEGTSVNSRHHQGVKDLAPGLVPLAASPDDLIEAFERPGGGFLAAVQWHPENLVAERKQKALFEAFLDACRARASASGRAGEPLVFDSLEGPLAVVKLARPAVLAAALASFHDHPGPPASAGGPDRPQ
;
A
#
# COMPACT_ATOMS: atom_id res chain seq x y z
N MET A 1 -5.93 -17.01 11.80
CA MET A 1 -5.09 -16.18 10.93
C MET A 1 -5.46 -14.71 11.17
N LYS A 2 -4.50 -13.80 11.11
CA LYS A 2 -4.73 -12.36 11.26
C LYS A 2 -4.14 -11.59 10.09
N ILE A 3 -4.95 -10.85 9.36
CA ILE A 3 -4.55 -10.00 8.24
C ILE A 3 -4.78 -8.54 8.65
N VAL A 4 -3.72 -7.74 8.57
CA VAL A 4 -3.77 -6.30 8.85
C VAL A 4 -3.92 -5.55 7.53
N ILE A 5 -4.87 -4.61 7.47
CA ILE A 5 -4.99 -3.61 6.41
C ILE A 5 -4.53 -2.28 6.98
N ALA A 6 -3.44 -1.71 6.44
CA ALA A 6 -3.00 -0.36 6.77
C ALA A 6 -3.69 0.67 5.87
N SER A 7 -4.27 1.73 6.45
CA SER A 7 -5.05 2.71 5.69
C SER A 7 -5.21 4.05 6.43
N ASP A 8 -5.60 5.11 5.71
CA ASP A 8 -5.86 6.44 6.28
C ASP A 8 -7.11 6.49 7.15
N ALA A 9 -8.14 5.69 6.84
CA ALA A 9 -9.39 5.70 7.56
C ALA A 9 -10.06 4.32 7.61
N LYS A 10 -10.89 4.08 8.63
CA LYS A 10 -11.56 2.78 8.82
C LYS A 10 -12.67 2.50 7.81
N GLN A 11 -13.40 3.52 7.39
CA GLN A 11 -14.56 3.33 6.50
C GLN A 11 -14.25 3.17 5.00
N PRO A 12 -13.32 3.92 4.37
CA PRO A 12 -12.94 3.68 2.98
C PRO A 12 -12.41 2.27 2.71
N ASN A 13 -12.07 1.55 3.76
CA ASN A 13 -11.53 0.19 3.70
C ASN A 13 -12.58 -0.91 3.51
N ALA A 14 -13.86 -0.57 3.46
CA ALA A 14 -14.91 -1.57 3.19
C ALA A 14 -14.63 -2.33 1.90
N THR A 15 -14.05 -1.66 0.88
CA THR A 15 -13.70 -2.29 -0.41
C THR A 15 -12.51 -3.25 -0.29
N TYR A 16 -11.43 -2.88 0.40
CA TYR A 16 -10.27 -3.77 0.61
C TYR A 16 -10.65 -4.97 1.47
N ARG A 17 -11.36 -4.72 2.58
CA ARG A 17 -11.91 -5.76 3.44
C ARG A 17 -12.88 -6.65 2.66
N GLY A 18 -13.80 -6.05 1.89
CA GLY A 18 -14.75 -6.76 1.03
C GLY A 18 -14.06 -7.66 0.00
N ALA A 19 -12.96 -7.20 -0.60
CA ALA A 19 -12.17 -7.98 -1.55
C ALA A 19 -11.50 -9.20 -0.89
N LEU A 20 -10.93 -9.04 0.30
CA LEU A 20 -10.39 -10.16 1.07
C LEU A 20 -11.48 -11.18 1.46
N LEU A 21 -12.67 -10.72 1.89
CA LEU A 21 -13.79 -11.60 2.19
C LEU A 21 -14.28 -12.33 0.94
N ALA A 22 -14.39 -11.64 -0.20
CA ALA A 22 -14.77 -12.25 -1.48
C ALA A 22 -13.75 -13.30 -1.96
N ALA A 23 -12.47 -13.14 -1.60
CA ALA A 23 -11.42 -14.10 -1.86
C ALA A 23 -11.35 -15.24 -0.84
N GLY A 24 -12.18 -15.20 0.22
CA GLY A 24 -12.35 -16.29 1.18
C GLY A 24 -11.68 -16.08 2.54
N ALA A 25 -11.33 -14.84 2.92
CA ALA A 25 -11.00 -14.52 4.31
C ALA A 25 -12.27 -14.52 5.18
N LEU A 26 -12.13 -14.86 6.45
CA LEU A 26 -13.22 -14.73 7.43
C LEU A 26 -13.27 -13.29 7.98
N PRO A 27 -14.46 -12.78 8.36
CA PRO A 27 -14.61 -11.42 8.88
C PRO A 27 -13.72 -11.11 10.09
N GLU A 28 -13.55 -12.06 10.99
CA GLU A 28 -12.73 -11.96 12.19
C GLU A 28 -11.22 -12.02 11.93
N GLU A 29 -10.81 -12.46 10.75
CA GLU A 29 -9.39 -12.52 10.37
C GLU A 29 -8.85 -11.18 9.90
N VAL A 30 -9.71 -10.21 9.56
CA VAL A 30 -9.31 -8.96 8.91
C VAL A 30 -9.45 -7.78 9.87
N VAL A 31 -8.31 -7.17 10.21
CA VAL A 31 -8.19 -6.01 11.10
C VAL A 31 -7.72 -4.80 10.28
N VAL A 32 -8.40 -3.67 10.43
CA VAL A 32 -8.00 -2.40 9.82
C VAL A 32 -7.27 -1.56 10.87
N VAL A 33 -6.08 -1.08 10.51
CA VAL A 33 -5.23 -0.22 11.33
C VAL A 33 -5.04 1.12 10.63
N THR A 34 -5.25 2.19 11.37
CA THR A 34 -5.14 3.58 10.92
C THR A 34 -4.13 4.33 11.76
N PRO A 35 -3.59 5.48 11.32
CA PRO A 35 -2.72 6.30 12.16
C PRO A 35 -3.35 6.60 13.53
N GLY A 36 -2.57 6.41 14.59
CA GLY A 36 -3.04 6.56 15.98
C GLY A 36 -3.69 5.33 16.60
N ASP A 37 -3.98 4.28 15.82
CA ASP A 37 -4.40 3.00 16.40
C ASP A 37 -3.22 2.31 17.13
N PRO A 38 -3.51 1.49 18.14
CA PRO A 38 -2.48 0.71 18.82
C PRO A 38 -1.80 -0.29 17.88
N ASP A 39 -0.58 -0.71 18.23
CA ASP A 39 0.14 -1.76 17.51
C ASP A 39 -0.77 -3.03 17.41
N PRO A 40 -0.99 -3.52 16.20
CA PRO A 40 -1.78 -4.74 16.03
C PRO A 40 -1.12 -5.99 16.61
N GLY A 41 0.13 -5.94 17.06
CA GLY A 41 0.89 -7.12 17.46
C GLY A 41 1.21 -8.04 16.28
N ALA A 42 1.48 -9.31 16.55
CA ALA A 42 1.80 -10.27 15.48
C ALA A 42 0.62 -10.53 14.54
N PHE A 43 0.92 -10.63 13.22
CA PHE A 43 -0.07 -10.90 12.17
C PHE A 43 0.50 -11.87 11.12
N ASP A 44 -0.38 -12.41 10.30
CA ASP A 44 -0.07 -13.43 9.29
C ASP A 44 -0.10 -12.90 7.85
N GLY A 45 -0.50 -11.65 7.67
CA GLY A 45 -0.48 -10.95 6.39
C GLY A 45 -0.68 -9.45 6.56
N LEU A 46 -0.09 -8.65 5.67
CA LEU A 46 -0.20 -7.20 5.61
C LEU A 46 -0.69 -6.76 4.23
N LEU A 47 -1.79 -6.00 4.19
CA LEU A 47 -2.23 -5.28 3.00
C LEU A 47 -2.01 -3.79 3.22
N LEU A 48 -1.17 -3.17 2.39
CA LEU A 48 -1.01 -1.72 2.32
C LEU A 48 -2.01 -1.17 1.30
N ALA A 49 -3.00 -0.44 1.78
CA ALA A 49 -4.07 0.13 0.97
C ALA A 49 -3.61 1.36 0.17
N GLY A 50 -4.43 1.79 -0.80
CA GLY A 50 -4.31 3.11 -1.43
C GLY A 50 -4.47 4.25 -0.42
N GLY A 51 -4.23 5.48 -0.85
CA GLY A 51 -4.30 6.68 -0.01
C GLY A 51 -3.56 7.85 -0.62
N ALA A 52 -3.26 8.86 0.19
CA ALA A 52 -2.50 10.04 -0.15
C ALA A 52 -1.05 9.74 -0.60
N ASP A 53 -0.32 10.74 -1.05
CA ASP A 53 1.00 10.57 -1.64
C ASP A 53 2.06 10.14 -0.63
N VAL A 54 3.06 9.39 -1.12
CA VAL A 54 4.27 9.07 -0.34
C VAL A 54 5.20 10.28 -0.37
N ALA A 55 5.65 10.73 0.79
CA ALA A 55 6.47 11.93 0.91
C ALA A 55 7.80 11.80 0.14
N PRO A 56 8.15 12.77 -0.74
CA PRO A 56 9.38 12.73 -1.54
C PRO A 56 10.65 12.63 -0.70
N THR A 57 10.67 13.19 0.50
CA THR A 57 11.80 13.10 1.43
C THR A 57 12.15 11.67 1.80
N LEU A 58 11.21 10.72 1.73
CA LEU A 58 11.43 9.31 2.05
C LEU A 58 12.27 8.59 0.98
N TYR A 59 12.32 9.12 -0.26
CA TYR A 59 13.17 8.61 -1.32
C TYR A 59 14.27 9.60 -1.76
N GLY A 60 14.55 10.59 -0.88
CA GLY A 60 15.71 11.49 -1.02
C GLY A 60 15.50 12.64 -1.99
N GLU A 61 14.25 12.96 -2.36
CA GLU A 61 13.91 14.10 -3.19
C GLU A 61 13.21 15.20 -2.37
N ALA A 62 13.32 16.46 -2.81
CA ALA A 62 12.50 17.55 -2.30
C ALA A 62 11.10 17.49 -2.95
N PRO A 63 10.03 17.98 -2.28
CA PRO A 63 8.74 18.18 -2.92
C PRO A 63 8.86 19.06 -4.16
N GLY A 64 8.51 18.51 -5.32
CA GLY A 64 8.72 19.14 -6.64
C GLY A 64 7.45 19.58 -7.35
N THR A 65 6.28 19.38 -6.73
CA THR A 65 4.97 19.74 -7.30
C THR A 65 4.00 20.21 -6.22
N PRO A 66 3.11 21.17 -6.50
CA PRO A 66 2.07 21.61 -5.57
C PRO A 66 0.90 20.63 -5.45
N THR A 67 0.85 19.58 -6.27
CA THR A 67 -0.23 18.60 -6.28
C THR A 67 -0.12 17.55 -5.19
N LEU A 68 0.98 17.55 -4.41
CA LEU A 68 1.23 16.56 -3.37
C LEU A 68 0.26 16.70 -2.20
N GLU A 69 -0.40 15.60 -1.86
CA GLU A 69 -1.20 15.44 -0.66
C GLU A 69 -0.45 14.51 0.31
N LEU A 70 0.23 15.09 1.32
CA LEU A 70 1.13 14.35 2.21
C LEU A 70 0.47 14.08 3.57
N HIS A 71 0.52 12.82 3.99
CA HIS A 71 0.06 12.34 5.30
C HIS A 71 1.22 11.63 6.03
N PRO A 72 2.10 12.37 6.74
CA PRO A 72 3.28 11.79 7.38
C PRO A 72 2.98 10.66 8.37
N GLU A 73 1.84 10.74 9.07
CA GLU A 73 1.40 9.70 9.99
C GLU A 73 1.03 8.39 9.26
N ARG A 74 0.54 8.48 8.02
CA ARG A 74 0.30 7.32 7.19
C ARG A 74 1.59 6.73 6.66
N ASP A 75 2.56 7.55 6.27
CA ASP A 75 3.90 7.09 5.91
C ASP A 75 4.51 6.31 7.07
N ALA A 76 4.50 6.89 8.28
CA ALA A 76 5.04 6.25 9.47
C ALA A 76 4.36 4.89 9.76
N LEU A 77 3.03 4.82 9.64
CA LEU A 77 2.27 3.59 9.83
C LEU A 77 2.67 2.50 8.83
N ASP A 78 2.67 2.82 7.53
CA ASP A 78 2.96 1.85 6.47
C ASP A 78 4.38 1.30 6.60
N PHE A 79 5.37 2.16 6.84
CA PHE A 79 6.77 1.74 7.00
C PHE A 79 6.99 0.92 8.28
N ALA A 80 6.32 1.28 9.39
CA ALA A 80 6.39 0.51 10.63
C ALA A 80 5.79 -0.89 10.46
N LEU A 81 4.59 -0.99 9.87
CA LEU A 81 3.92 -2.28 9.63
C LEU A 81 4.67 -3.12 8.60
N PHE A 82 5.23 -2.51 7.56
CA PHE A 82 6.08 -3.23 6.61
C PHE A 82 7.34 -3.80 7.29
N SER A 83 8.02 -3.00 8.13
CA SER A 83 9.16 -3.50 8.91
C SER A 83 8.79 -4.64 9.85
N ALA A 84 7.62 -4.58 10.48
CA ALA A 84 7.09 -5.67 11.30
C ALA A 84 6.81 -6.91 10.44
N ALA A 85 6.20 -6.76 9.26
CA ALA A 85 5.96 -7.86 8.33
C ALA A 85 7.24 -8.58 7.91
N GLU A 86 8.30 -7.82 7.57
CA GLU A 86 9.62 -8.39 7.22
C GLU A 86 10.19 -9.23 8.38
N LYS A 87 10.14 -8.71 9.62
CA LYS A 87 10.61 -9.44 10.82
C LYS A 87 9.79 -10.71 11.09
N LEU A 88 8.50 -10.63 10.85
CA LEU A 88 7.59 -11.76 11.03
C LEU A 88 7.66 -12.77 9.87
N GLY A 89 8.26 -12.43 8.74
CA GLY A 89 8.13 -13.18 7.48
C GLY A 89 6.69 -13.24 6.99
N ALA A 90 5.89 -12.21 7.25
CA ALA A 90 4.50 -12.16 6.86
C ALA A 90 4.36 -11.75 5.39
N PRO A 91 3.45 -12.37 4.62
CA PRO A 91 3.07 -11.93 3.29
C PRO A 91 2.64 -10.47 3.25
N VAL A 92 3.08 -9.75 2.20
CA VAL A 92 2.76 -8.33 1.99
C VAL A 92 2.15 -8.10 0.62
N PHE A 93 0.98 -7.46 0.57
CA PHE A 93 0.32 -7.04 -0.65
C PHE A 93 0.10 -5.52 -0.66
N GLY A 94 0.69 -4.82 -1.64
CA GLY A 94 0.53 -3.38 -1.82
C GLY A 94 -0.45 -3.03 -2.95
N ILE A 95 -1.35 -2.07 -2.72
CA ILE A 95 -2.32 -1.60 -3.72
C ILE A 95 -2.19 -0.08 -3.85
N CYS A 96 -1.98 0.42 -5.07
CA CYS A 96 -1.86 1.84 -5.44
C CYS A 96 -0.76 2.53 -4.60
N ARG A 97 -1.10 3.39 -3.63
CA ARG A 97 -0.13 3.93 -2.69
C ARG A 97 0.72 2.84 -2.01
N GLY A 98 0.12 1.69 -1.69
CA GLY A 98 0.84 0.56 -1.07
C GLY A 98 1.95 0.00 -1.97
N LEU A 99 1.76 -0.02 -3.30
CA LEU A 99 2.83 -0.36 -4.25
C LEU A 99 3.98 0.67 -4.17
N GLN A 100 3.64 1.95 -4.14
CA GLN A 100 4.59 3.04 -4.10
C GLN A 100 5.39 3.04 -2.79
N ALA A 101 4.70 2.87 -1.64
CA ALA A 101 5.32 2.77 -0.33
C ALA A 101 6.29 1.58 -0.23
N LEU A 102 5.94 0.41 -0.78
CA LEU A 102 6.83 -0.75 -0.84
C LEU A 102 8.05 -0.51 -1.71
N ASN A 103 7.88 0.13 -2.88
CA ASN A 103 9.01 0.50 -3.72
C ASN A 103 9.98 1.42 -2.98
N VAL A 104 9.48 2.46 -2.32
CA VAL A 104 10.29 3.40 -1.54
C VAL A 104 10.96 2.72 -0.34
N ALA A 105 10.23 1.92 0.43
CA ALA A 105 10.75 1.19 1.57
C ALA A 105 11.94 0.27 1.21
N LEU A 106 11.94 -0.26 -0.01
CA LEU A 106 12.98 -1.13 -0.55
C LEU A 106 14.08 -0.36 -1.30
N GLY A 107 13.99 0.97 -1.39
CA GLY A 107 15.04 1.84 -1.93
C GLY A 107 14.84 2.28 -3.38
N GLY A 108 13.63 2.17 -3.91
CA GLY A 108 13.21 2.77 -5.17
C GLY A 108 12.78 4.23 -5.04
N THR A 109 12.41 4.85 -6.16
CA THR A 109 11.95 6.24 -6.23
C THR A 109 10.62 6.35 -6.99
N LEU A 110 9.98 7.52 -6.93
CA LEU A 110 8.70 7.78 -7.57
C LEU A 110 8.75 9.00 -8.50
N TRP A 111 7.94 8.98 -9.54
CA TRP A 111 7.46 10.20 -10.18
C TRP A 111 6.48 10.86 -9.22
N GLN A 112 6.74 12.12 -8.87
CA GLN A 112 5.90 12.86 -7.92
C GLN A 112 4.59 13.33 -8.56
N ASP A 113 4.60 13.52 -9.88
CA ASP A 113 3.43 13.94 -10.64
C ASP A 113 3.61 13.52 -12.11
N LEU A 114 2.93 12.47 -12.51
CA LEU A 114 3.01 11.91 -13.86
C LEU A 114 2.63 12.92 -14.96
N PRO A 115 1.55 13.73 -14.80
CA PRO A 115 1.18 14.70 -15.81
C PRO A 115 2.28 15.71 -16.14
N SER A 116 2.97 16.25 -15.14
CA SER A 116 4.00 17.26 -15.33
C SER A 116 5.39 16.68 -15.61
N GLN A 117 5.71 15.51 -15.04
CA GLN A 117 7.06 14.94 -15.12
C GLN A 117 7.20 13.87 -16.21
N ARG A 118 6.06 13.27 -16.64
CA ARG A 118 6.07 12.12 -17.57
C ARG A 118 4.87 12.13 -18.51
N ALA A 119 4.57 13.24 -19.16
CA ALA A 119 3.45 13.36 -20.09
C ALA A 119 3.61 12.43 -21.31
N ARG A 120 3.10 11.19 -21.26
CA ARG A 120 3.19 10.18 -22.31
C ARG A 120 1.83 9.74 -22.88
N GLY A 121 0.79 10.54 -22.72
CA GLY A 121 -0.50 10.33 -23.39
C GLY A 121 -1.41 9.27 -22.77
N VAL A 122 -1.03 8.60 -21.68
CA VAL A 122 -1.90 7.73 -20.89
C VAL A 122 -2.35 8.52 -19.66
N SER A 123 -3.66 8.56 -19.42
CA SER A 123 -4.20 9.12 -18.19
C SER A 123 -4.22 8.04 -17.10
N HIS A 124 -3.51 8.31 -16.00
CA HIS A 124 -3.50 7.48 -14.81
C HIS A 124 -4.45 7.99 -13.73
N GLU A 125 -5.02 9.18 -13.93
CA GLU A 125 -5.96 9.82 -13.04
C GLU A 125 -7.30 10.02 -13.77
N THR A 126 -8.14 8.98 -13.75
CA THR A 126 -9.44 9.01 -14.46
C THR A 126 -10.58 9.52 -13.60
N ASP A 127 -10.36 9.70 -12.30
CA ASP A 127 -11.38 10.05 -11.29
C ASP A 127 -11.38 11.53 -10.91
N VAL A 128 -11.21 12.43 -11.90
CA VAL A 128 -11.43 13.87 -11.70
C VAL A 128 -12.89 14.22 -11.39
N ASN A 129 -13.80 13.25 -11.51
CA ASN A 129 -15.21 13.40 -11.17
C ASN A 129 -15.53 12.58 -9.90
N PRO A 130 -15.90 13.22 -8.76
CA PRO A 130 -16.22 12.51 -7.51
C PRO A 130 -17.44 11.58 -7.62
N HIS A 131 -18.23 11.69 -8.71
CA HIS A 131 -19.34 10.80 -9.02
C HIS A 131 -18.97 9.67 -10.00
N ALA A 132 -17.72 9.62 -10.46
CA ALA A 132 -17.27 8.56 -11.35
C ALA A 132 -17.28 7.20 -10.63
N ARG A 133 -17.62 6.16 -11.37
CA ARG A 133 -17.58 4.78 -10.84
C ARG A 133 -16.12 4.38 -10.64
N LYS A 134 -15.80 3.90 -9.44
CA LYS A 134 -14.44 3.47 -9.06
C LYS A 134 -13.90 2.27 -9.86
N ASP A 135 -14.75 1.57 -10.58
CA ASP A 135 -14.44 0.46 -11.47
C ASP A 135 -14.31 0.90 -12.95
N HIS A 136 -14.32 2.21 -13.25
CA HIS A 136 -14.22 2.71 -14.62
C HIS A 136 -12.87 2.33 -15.26
N PRO A 137 -12.88 1.71 -16.48
CA PRO A 137 -11.64 1.36 -17.17
C PRO A 137 -10.82 2.59 -17.56
N ALA A 138 -9.52 2.55 -17.30
CA ALA A 138 -8.56 3.60 -17.63
C ALA A 138 -7.63 3.20 -18.77
N HIS A 139 -6.86 2.14 -18.57
CA HIS A 139 -5.89 1.64 -19.55
C HIS A 139 -5.75 0.11 -19.46
N VAL A 140 -5.13 -0.48 -20.48
CA VAL A 140 -4.83 -1.91 -20.48
C VAL A 140 -3.57 -2.21 -19.66
N VAL A 141 -3.54 -3.40 -19.09
CA VAL A 141 -2.34 -3.97 -18.46
C VAL A 141 -1.57 -4.77 -19.51
N ARG A 142 -0.26 -4.55 -19.59
CA ARG A 142 0.69 -5.34 -20.38
C ARG A 142 1.55 -6.16 -19.44
N ALA A 143 1.35 -7.47 -19.41
CA ALA A 143 2.17 -8.36 -18.61
C ALA A 143 3.61 -8.37 -19.13
N ARG A 144 4.57 -8.41 -18.20
CA ARG A 144 5.99 -8.55 -18.53
C ARG A 144 6.42 -9.98 -18.27
N PRO A 145 7.28 -10.57 -19.13
CA PRO A 145 7.90 -11.86 -18.83
C PRO A 145 8.62 -11.78 -17.49
N ALA A 146 8.21 -12.61 -16.54
CA ALA A 146 8.83 -12.67 -15.24
C ALA A 146 9.54 -14.02 -15.06
N PRO A 147 10.72 -14.05 -14.43
CA PRO A 147 11.40 -15.30 -14.10
C PRO A 147 10.66 -16.10 -13.01
N SER A 148 9.70 -15.47 -12.35
CA SER A 148 8.93 -16.05 -11.27
C SER A 148 7.73 -16.84 -11.80
N LEU A 149 7.51 -18.02 -11.19
CA LEU A 149 6.30 -18.83 -11.38
C LEU A 149 5.36 -18.70 -10.19
N SER A 150 5.41 -17.60 -9.44
CA SER A 150 4.53 -17.38 -8.31
C SER A 150 3.07 -17.40 -8.76
N ARG A 151 2.17 -17.78 -7.85
CA ARG A 151 0.72 -17.74 -8.12
C ARG A 151 0.25 -16.31 -8.42
N PHE A 152 0.87 -15.31 -7.78
CA PHE A 152 0.59 -13.91 -8.03
C PHE A 152 1.03 -13.49 -9.45
N ALA A 153 2.27 -13.83 -9.85
CA ALA A 153 2.75 -13.55 -11.20
C ALA A 153 1.85 -14.19 -12.26
N ALA A 154 1.41 -15.44 -12.06
CA ALA A 154 0.47 -16.10 -12.95
C ALA A 154 -0.89 -15.36 -13.03
N ALA A 155 -1.39 -14.83 -11.90
CA ALA A 155 -2.62 -14.04 -11.89
C ALA A 155 -2.44 -12.72 -12.65
N VAL A 156 -1.29 -12.04 -12.52
CA VAL A 156 -0.99 -10.82 -13.29
C VAL A 156 -0.88 -11.13 -14.79
N VAL A 157 -0.20 -12.20 -15.18
CA VAL A 157 -0.10 -12.62 -16.60
C VAL A 157 -1.48 -12.90 -17.21
N ALA A 158 -2.41 -13.47 -16.43
CA ALA A 158 -3.79 -13.70 -16.90
C ALA A 158 -4.57 -12.40 -17.17
N LEU A 159 -4.08 -11.26 -16.72
CA LEU A 159 -4.64 -9.92 -16.97
C LEU A 159 -4.10 -9.26 -18.25
N GLU A 160 -3.21 -9.91 -19.00
CA GLU A 160 -2.70 -9.38 -20.28
C GLU A 160 -3.82 -8.85 -21.16
N GLY A 161 -3.70 -7.60 -21.63
CA GLY A 161 -4.70 -6.93 -22.47
C GLY A 161 -6.00 -6.57 -21.76
N THR A 162 -6.15 -6.83 -20.47
CA THR A 162 -7.34 -6.46 -19.69
C THR A 162 -7.25 -4.97 -19.29
N SER A 163 -8.37 -4.25 -19.43
CA SER A 163 -8.45 -2.88 -18.89
C SER A 163 -8.62 -2.90 -17.39
N VAL A 164 -7.91 -1.98 -16.72
CA VAL A 164 -7.99 -1.75 -15.28
C VAL A 164 -8.39 -0.30 -14.99
N ASN A 165 -8.86 -0.05 -13.78
CA ASN A 165 -9.10 1.30 -13.26
C ASN A 165 -7.78 1.96 -12.87
N SER A 166 -7.75 3.30 -12.79
CA SER A 166 -6.56 4.04 -12.40
C SER A 166 -6.94 5.37 -11.76
N ARG A 167 -6.33 5.66 -10.60
CA ARG A 167 -6.61 6.86 -9.80
C ARG A 167 -5.35 7.31 -9.06
N HIS A 168 -4.29 7.55 -9.80
CA HIS A 168 -3.01 7.98 -9.22
C HIS A 168 -2.30 8.96 -10.15
N HIS A 169 -1.67 9.95 -9.58
CA HIS A 169 -0.79 10.86 -10.30
C HIS A 169 0.69 10.63 -9.99
N GLN A 170 1.00 9.81 -8.97
CA GLN A 170 2.34 9.30 -8.70
C GLN A 170 2.54 7.90 -9.29
N GLY A 171 3.79 7.47 -9.48
CA GLY A 171 4.11 6.12 -9.94
C GLY A 171 5.58 5.79 -9.79
N VAL A 172 5.94 4.53 -9.98
CA VAL A 172 7.34 4.08 -9.87
C VAL A 172 8.20 4.74 -10.93
N LYS A 173 9.29 5.41 -10.48
CA LYS A 173 10.34 5.97 -11.33
C LYS A 173 11.50 4.98 -11.46
N ASP A 174 12.16 4.69 -10.35
CA ASP A 174 13.17 3.65 -10.27
C ASP A 174 12.66 2.51 -9.41
N LEU A 175 12.59 1.32 -9.99
CA LEU A 175 12.18 0.12 -9.25
C LEU A 175 13.27 -0.28 -8.26
N ALA A 176 12.88 -0.58 -7.03
CA ALA A 176 13.81 -0.98 -5.98
C ALA A 176 14.59 -2.25 -6.35
N PRO A 177 15.88 -2.33 -5.95
CA PRO A 177 16.68 -3.53 -6.16
C PRO A 177 16.03 -4.78 -5.57
N GLY A 178 16.05 -5.89 -6.31
CA GLY A 178 15.47 -7.16 -5.91
C GLY A 178 13.98 -7.31 -6.21
N LEU A 179 13.30 -6.27 -6.70
CA LEU A 179 11.95 -6.38 -7.25
C LEU A 179 12.00 -6.70 -8.75
N VAL A 180 10.99 -7.43 -9.21
CA VAL A 180 10.81 -7.78 -10.62
C VAL A 180 9.47 -7.21 -11.11
N PRO A 181 9.46 -6.40 -12.20
CA PRO A 181 8.22 -5.88 -12.75
C PRO A 181 7.43 -7.00 -13.42
N LEU A 182 6.14 -7.10 -13.09
CA LEU A 182 5.22 -8.10 -13.63
C LEU A 182 4.29 -7.53 -14.71
N ALA A 183 3.99 -6.24 -14.64
CA ALA A 183 3.13 -5.57 -15.61
C ALA A 183 3.49 -4.10 -15.76
N ALA A 184 3.08 -3.53 -16.89
CA ALA A 184 3.18 -2.11 -17.18
C ALA A 184 1.92 -1.62 -17.91
N SER A 185 1.68 -0.30 -17.85
CA SER A 185 0.73 0.41 -18.70
C SER A 185 1.26 0.60 -20.14
N PRO A 186 0.44 1.06 -21.09
CA PRO A 186 0.87 1.30 -22.48
C PRO A 186 2.02 2.30 -22.64
N ASP A 187 2.21 3.17 -21.68
CA ASP A 187 3.32 4.15 -21.63
C ASP A 187 4.52 3.68 -20.81
N ASP A 188 4.60 2.37 -20.50
CA ASP A 188 5.70 1.71 -19.79
C ASP A 188 5.84 2.09 -18.30
N LEU A 189 4.83 2.68 -17.66
CA LEU A 189 4.82 2.82 -16.22
C LEU A 189 4.63 1.44 -15.58
N ILE A 190 5.40 1.15 -14.51
CA ILE A 190 5.26 -0.12 -13.79
C ILE A 190 3.93 -0.14 -13.05
N GLU A 191 3.12 -1.15 -13.37
CA GLU A 191 1.78 -1.35 -12.80
C GLU A 191 1.70 -2.53 -11.83
N ALA A 192 2.68 -3.43 -11.84
CA ALA A 192 2.79 -4.50 -10.86
C ALA A 192 4.23 -4.97 -10.72
N PHE A 193 4.57 -5.42 -9.52
CA PHE A 193 5.85 -6.08 -9.23
C PHE A 193 5.71 -7.12 -8.13
N GLU A 194 6.73 -7.99 -8.01
CA GLU A 194 6.90 -8.88 -6.87
C GLU A 194 8.39 -8.96 -6.47
N ARG A 195 8.66 -9.49 -5.27
CA ARG A 195 9.99 -9.89 -4.83
C ARG A 195 10.14 -11.41 -4.94
N PRO A 196 10.93 -11.92 -5.91
CA PRO A 196 11.14 -13.35 -6.05
C PRO A 196 12.04 -13.91 -4.96
N GLY A 197 11.92 -15.22 -4.67
CA GLY A 197 12.87 -15.96 -3.82
C GLY A 197 12.77 -15.71 -2.31
N GLY A 198 11.84 -14.89 -1.84
CA GLY A 198 11.53 -14.65 -0.44
C GLY A 198 10.12 -15.06 -0.07
N GLY A 199 9.61 -14.59 1.07
CA GLY A 199 8.18 -14.65 1.35
C GLY A 199 7.37 -13.87 0.32
N PHE A 200 6.04 -14.02 0.33
CA PHE A 200 5.17 -13.28 -0.58
C PHE A 200 5.29 -11.77 -0.34
N LEU A 201 5.79 -11.04 -1.32
CA LEU A 201 5.74 -9.59 -1.41
C LEU A 201 5.40 -9.23 -2.85
N ALA A 202 4.22 -8.65 -3.05
CA ALA A 202 3.71 -8.32 -4.36
C ALA A 202 2.86 -7.04 -4.29
N ALA A 203 2.74 -6.34 -5.41
CA ALA A 203 1.97 -5.10 -5.46
C ALA A 203 1.40 -4.81 -6.84
N VAL A 204 0.30 -4.04 -6.87
CA VAL A 204 -0.32 -3.50 -8.07
C VAL A 204 -0.61 -2.02 -7.93
N GLN A 205 -0.53 -1.26 -9.03
CA GLN A 205 -0.76 0.18 -9.03
C GLN A 205 -2.24 0.54 -9.20
N TRP A 206 -3.00 -0.29 -9.92
CA TRP A 206 -4.45 -0.13 -10.07
C TRP A 206 -5.20 -0.57 -8.80
N HIS A 207 -6.55 -0.53 -8.84
CA HIS A 207 -7.41 -0.82 -7.70
C HIS A 207 -8.24 -2.09 -7.93
N PRO A 208 -7.66 -3.31 -7.77
CA PRO A 208 -8.38 -4.57 -7.98
C PRO A 208 -9.51 -4.80 -6.97
N GLU A 209 -9.48 -4.12 -5.81
CA GLU A 209 -10.54 -4.20 -4.80
C GLU A 209 -11.89 -3.69 -5.31
N ASN A 210 -11.89 -2.81 -6.31
CA ASN A 210 -13.12 -2.34 -6.95
C ASN A 210 -13.56 -3.24 -8.12
N LEU A 211 -12.71 -4.18 -8.53
CA LEU A 211 -12.90 -5.08 -9.67
C LEU A 211 -13.02 -6.55 -9.21
N VAL A 212 -13.17 -6.81 -7.92
CA VAL A 212 -13.12 -8.15 -7.32
C VAL A 212 -14.25 -9.09 -7.80
N ALA A 213 -15.31 -8.56 -8.40
CA ALA A 213 -16.33 -9.35 -9.08
C ALA A 213 -15.77 -10.10 -10.31
N GLU A 214 -14.69 -9.58 -10.91
CA GLU A 214 -13.97 -10.22 -11.99
C GLU A 214 -13.03 -11.30 -11.43
N ARG A 215 -13.19 -12.54 -11.90
CA ARG A 215 -12.40 -13.68 -11.42
C ARG A 215 -10.89 -13.46 -11.50
N LYS A 216 -10.41 -12.81 -12.56
CA LYS A 216 -8.98 -12.53 -12.76
C LYS A 216 -8.44 -11.54 -11.70
N GLN A 217 -9.20 -10.52 -11.35
CA GLN A 217 -8.84 -9.55 -10.33
C GLN A 217 -8.87 -10.17 -8.94
N LYS A 218 -9.89 -10.98 -8.65
CA LYS A 218 -10.02 -11.72 -7.40
C LYS A 218 -8.85 -12.68 -7.17
N ALA A 219 -8.28 -13.26 -8.21
CA ALA A 219 -7.15 -14.20 -8.12
C ALA A 219 -5.90 -13.58 -7.47
N LEU A 220 -5.72 -12.25 -7.54
CA LEU A 220 -4.63 -11.54 -6.84
C LEU A 220 -4.78 -11.64 -5.32
N PHE A 221 -6.00 -11.43 -4.81
CA PHE A 221 -6.31 -11.58 -3.38
C PHE A 221 -6.25 -13.04 -2.93
N GLU A 222 -6.69 -13.97 -3.77
CA GLU A 222 -6.59 -15.42 -3.48
C GLU A 222 -5.12 -15.84 -3.33
N ALA A 223 -4.22 -15.35 -4.20
CA ALA A 223 -2.80 -15.63 -4.11
C ALA A 223 -2.18 -15.09 -2.80
N PHE A 224 -2.58 -13.89 -2.38
CA PHE A 224 -2.16 -13.30 -1.11
C PHE A 224 -2.69 -14.12 0.09
N LEU A 225 -3.98 -14.46 0.09
CA LEU A 225 -4.60 -15.25 1.18
C LEU A 225 -3.98 -16.63 1.34
N ASP A 226 -3.65 -17.29 0.24
CA ASP A 226 -2.97 -18.60 0.32
C ASP A 226 -1.58 -18.50 0.97
N ALA A 227 -0.84 -17.43 0.66
CA ALA A 227 0.42 -17.17 1.33
C ALA A 227 0.22 -16.88 2.83
N CYS A 228 -0.81 -16.12 3.21
CA CYS A 228 -1.14 -15.86 4.62
C CYS A 228 -1.52 -17.15 5.36
N ARG A 229 -2.32 -18.02 4.74
CA ARG A 229 -2.69 -19.33 5.32
C ARG A 229 -1.49 -20.25 5.50
N ALA A 230 -0.61 -20.31 4.50
CA ALA A 230 0.62 -21.10 4.57
C ALA A 230 1.50 -20.61 5.73
N ARG A 231 1.63 -19.29 5.89
CA ARG A 231 2.38 -18.70 6.99
C ARG A 231 1.76 -19.00 8.36
N ALA A 232 0.44 -18.78 8.50
CA ALA A 232 -0.27 -19.03 9.76
C ALA A 232 -0.11 -20.50 10.21
N SER A 233 -0.20 -21.44 9.26
CA SER A 233 0.03 -22.86 9.52
C SER A 233 1.46 -23.14 9.96
N ALA A 234 2.46 -22.53 9.32
CA ALA A 234 3.87 -22.73 9.65
C ALA A 234 4.26 -22.11 11.02
N SER A 235 3.59 -21.03 11.43
CA SER A 235 3.85 -20.37 12.73
C SER A 235 3.15 -21.02 13.93
N GLY A 236 2.33 -22.04 13.74
CA GLY A 236 1.53 -22.67 14.79
C GLY A 236 0.35 -21.83 15.29
N ARG A 237 0.12 -20.66 14.70
CA ARG A 237 -0.95 -19.72 15.08
C ARG A 237 -2.31 -20.01 14.44
N ALA A 238 -2.42 -21.05 13.65
CA ALA A 238 -3.69 -21.49 13.11
C ALA A 238 -4.62 -21.94 14.25
N GLY A 239 -5.60 -21.10 14.60
CA GLY A 239 -6.62 -21.39 15.62
C GLY A 239 -6.38 -20.78 17.00
N GLU A 240 -5.33 -20.00 17.24
CA GLU A 240 -5.21 -19.25 18.50
C GLU A 240 -6.16 -18.04 18.54
N PRO A 241 -6.89 -17.82 19.66
CA PRO A 241 -7.67 -16.61 19.84
C PRO A 241 -6.72 -15.39 19.95
N LEU A 242 -7.13 -14.28 19.35
CA LEU A 242 -6.39 -13.00 19.39
C LEU A 242 -6.43 -12.47 20.83
N VAL A 243 -5.30 -12.55 21.53
CA VAL A 243 -5.11 -11.88 22.83
C VAL A 243 -4.42 -10.55 22.55
N PHE A 244 -5.09 -9.46 22.92
CA PHE A 244 -4.51 -8.12 22.86
C PHE A 244 -3.78 -7.84 24.18
N ASP A 245 -2.47 -7.97 24.22
CA ASP A 245 -1.66 -7.40 25.29
C ASP A 245 -1.36 -5.94 24.98
N SER A 246 -1.68 -5.06 25.89
CA SER A 246 -1.40 -3.64 25.82
C SER A 246 0.12 -3.41 25.84
N LEU A 247 0.67 -2.86 24.75
CA LEU A 247 2.07 -2.44 24.71
C LEU A 247 2.18 -0.99 25.21
N GLU A 248 2.64 -0.82 26.45
CA GLU A 248 3.24 0.41 26.92
C GLU A 248 4.73 0.41 26.54
N GLY A 249 5.17 1.31 25.64
CA GLY A 249 6.59 1.53 25.38
C GLY A 249 6.85 2.33 24.10
N PRO A 250 7.82 3.28 24.13
CA PRO A 250 8.13 4.10 22.97
C PRO A 250 8.79 3.26 21.87
N LEU A 251 8.44 3.59 20.66
CA LEU A 251 8.94 3.09 19.38
C LEU A 251 10.46 2.83 19.35
N ALA A 252 10.90 1.66 19.77
CA ALA A 252 12.24 1.16 19.49
C ALA A 252 12.19 0.42 18.13
N VAL A 253 12.12 1.17 17.05
CA VAL A 253 12.00 0.59 15.71
C VAL A 253 13.11 1.08 14.82
N VAL A 254 13.74 0.11 14.18
CA VAL A 254 14.25 0.12 12.82
C VAL A 254 15.75 0.21 12.64
N LYS A 255 16.29 -0.96 12.32
CA LYS A 255 17.60 -1.10 11.67
C LYS A 255 17.48 -2.00 10.44
N LEU A 256 16.63 -1.66 9.46
CA LEU A 256 16.57 -2.44 8.21
C LEU A 256 16.25 -1.61 6.95
N ALA A 257 15.62 -0.45 7.05
CA ALA A 257 15.65 0.52 5.97
C ALA A 257 16.93 1.36 6.10
N ARG A 258 17.45 1.87 4.99
CA ARG A 258 18.64 2.76 5.02
C ARG A 258 18.47 3.78 6.14
N PRO A 259 19.46 3.99 7.04
CA PRO A 259 19.33 4.90 8.18
C PRO A 259 18.83 6.31 7.83
N ALA A 260 19.09 6.76 6.59
CA ALA A 260 18.64 8.04 6.06
C ALA A 260 17.12 8.13 5.85
N VAL A 261 16.46 7.06 5.40
CA VAL A 261 15.00 7.05 5.14
C VAL A 261 14.22 7.13 6.44
N LEU A 262 14.71 6.45 7.48
CA LEU A 262 14.09 6.50 8.80
C LEU A 262 14.35 7.82 9.52
N ALA A 263 15.57 8.36 9.43
CA ALA A 263 15.90 9.66 9.99
C ALA A 263 15.06 10.79 9.38
N ALA A 264 14.78 10.73 8.07
CA ALA A 264 13.90 11.68 7.39
C ALA A 264 12.44 11.56 7.87
N ALA A 265 11.92 10.34 8.05
CA ALA A 265 10.57 10.12 8.58
C ALA A 265 10.43 10.62 10.03
N LEU A 266 11.43 10.42 10.88
CA LEU A 266 11.44 10.89 12.27
C LEU A 266 11.70 12.38 12.41
N ALA A 267 12.51 12.99 11.54
CA ALA A 267 12.77 14.42 11.54
C ALA A 267 11.53 15.24 11.16
N SER A 268 10.71 14.75 10.23
CA SER A 268 9.44 15.42 9.86
C SER A 268 8.41 15.45 10.99
N PHE A 269 8.53 14.57 12.00
CA PHE A 269 7.67 14.56 13.19
C PHE A 269 8.00 15.69 14.19
N HIS A 270 9.22 16.24 14.17
CA HIS A 270 9.66 17.24 15.15
C HIS A 270 9.49 18.68 14.67
N ASP A 271 9.28 18.90 13.36
CA ASP A 271 9.24 20.25 12.77
C ASP A 271 7.83 20.79 12.46
N HIS A 272 6.75 20.07 12.83
CA HIS A 272 5.39 20.60 12.71
C HIS A 272 4.90 21.11 14.07
N PRO A 273 4.82 22.46 14.29
CA PRO A 273 4.09 23.00 15.41
C PRO A 273 2.61 22.64 15.24
N GLY A 274 2.01 22.03 16.27
CA GLY A 274 0.59 21.71 16.30
C GLY A 274 -0.28 22.93 15.96
N PRO A 275 -1.53 22.73 15.53
CA PRO A 275 -2.41 23.85 15.15
C PRO A 275 -2.52 24.87 16.28
N PRO A 276 -2.51 26.18 15.98
CA PRO A 276 -2.58 27.21 16.99
C PRO A 276 -3.90 27.07 17.78
N ALA A 277 -3.78 27.11 19.10
CA ALA A 277 -4.92 27.13 19.99
C ALA A 277 -5.89 28.24 19.57
N SER A 278 -7.15 27.91 19.35
CA SER A 278 -8.20 28.84 18.99
C SER A 278 -8.27 29.97 20.03
N ALA A 279 -7.88 31.18 19.62
CA ALA A 279 -8.08 32.38 20.39
C ALA A 279 -9.57 32.60 20.60
N GLY A 280 -9.99 32.67 21.87
CA GLY A 280 -11.36 32.99 22.25
C GLY A 280 -11.80 34.30 21.61
N GLY A 281 -12.94 34.28 20.93
CA GLY A 281 -13.57 35.49 20.38
C GLY A 281 -14.06 36.41 21.51
N PRO A 282 -14.07 37.74 21.27
CA PRO A 282 -14.52 38.68 22.28
C PRO A 282 -16.06 38.66 22.43
N ASP A 283 -16.49 38.80 23.68
CA ASP A 283 -17.84 39.04 24.13
C ASP A 283 -18.51 40.17 23.33
N ARG A 284 -19.76 39.93 22.87
CA ARG A 284 -20.64 41.01 22.41
C ARG A 284 -21.40 41.56 23.61
N PRO A 285 -21.37 42.87 23.87
CA PRO A 285 -22.30 43.51 24.80
C PRO A 285 -23.69 43.64 24.20
N GLN A 286 -24.68 43.72 25.08
CA GLN A 286 -26.13 43.81 24.93
C GLN A 286 -26.62 44.84 23.89
#